data_472c66b9374d91349852ea3edb225477
#
_entry.id   472c66b9374d91349852ea3edb225477
#
_cell.length_a   1.000
_cell.length_b   1.000
_cell.length_c   1.000
_cell.angle_alpha   90.00
_cell.angle_beta   90.00
_cell.angle_gamma   90.00
#
_symmetry.space_group_name_H-M   'P 1'
#
loop_
_entity.id
_entity.type
_entity.pdbx_description
1 polymer ?
#
loop_
_entity_poly.entity_id
_entity_poly.type
_entity_poly.pdbx_seq_one_letter_code
_entity_poly.pdbx_strand_id
1 'polypeptide(L)'
;MIHLSLSDLPAFAHTPTADIPPVHSRVVQKFHTHTTRPLAYRLEQLRSFYWALKDAEPALLEACKADLGKSAYETYLTEVGWILNDIVFMSKNLERFMKDENAEDVGLTNMAMRPKIRKDPLGAVLVIGAYNFPIQLSLGPLVGAISAGCTAVLKPSENAPNAARVMQHIISQSLDPEAYQVVQGAVPETTALLDCKWDKIFYTGSATVGKIIAKRAAETLTPVTLELGGRNPAIVTANADLRLAARRLLWAKLLNVGQVCVSQNYILADASIVPELVLQLQTALNEFHPAGTRASADYGKVVNERQWDRLAALLDSTSGEILLGGKTDRDTLFFEPTVVRVGDADDALLKDESFGPLIPILPFTDLDQAIHTANAIHATPLGIYPFGTRRETDLILSQTRSGGASVNDGFFHASIPTLAFGGVGDSGQGAYRGRASFECFSHRRSVTSTPGWIESLLDVRYPPYTEKKMRKLRGMTDLKPDFDRQGRSTRGPIVRWLLSFLGARGLWWAILAAVFAMGVRNGWSLGLKR
;
A
#
# COMPACT_ATOMS: atom_id res chain seq x y z
N MET A 1 -32.28 14.16 3.74
CA MET A 1 -31.36 13.03 3.59
C MET A 1 -32.04 11.82 4.20
N ILE A 2 -32.29 10.78 3.42
CA ILE A 2 -32.81 9.49 3.94
C ILE A 2 -31.59 8.81 4.56
N HIS A 3 -31.59 8.66 5.88
CA HIS A 3 -30.53 7.94 6.56
C HIS A 3 -30.69 6.45 6.26
N LEU A 4 -29.79 5.87 5.47
CA LEU A 4 -29.72 4.43 5.24
C LEU A 4 -29.38 3.74 6.56
N SER A 5 -30.21 2.79 6.98
CA SER A 5 -29.94 1.89 8.11
C SER A 5 -29.54 0.51 7.59
N LEU A 6 -28.77 -0.21 8.38
CA LEU A 6 -28.41 -1.61 8.07
C LEU A 6 -29.65 -2.51 7.93
N SER A 7 -30.71 -2.21 8.70
CA SER A 7 -32.01 -2.94 8.65
C SER A 7 -32.73 -2.77 7.32
N ASP A 8 -32.49 -1.71 6.57
CA ASP A 8 -33.13 -1.44 5.29
C ASP A 8 -32.55 -2.26 4.12
N LEU A 9 -31.42 -2.92 4.37
CA LEU A 9 -30.72 -3.68 3.36
C LEU A 9 -31.09 -5.18 3.39
N PRO A 10 -31.12 -5.84 2.23
CA PRO A 10 -31.30 -7.30 2.16
C PRO A 10 -30.24 -8.03 2.98
N ALA A 11 -30.55 -9.20 3.50
CA ALA A 11 -29.58 -10.06 4.15
C ALA A 11 -28.41 -10.40 3.21
N PHE A 12 -27.24 -10.68 3.78
CA PHE A 12 -26.10 -11.15 3.00
C PHE A 12 -26.45 -12.45 2.28
N ALA A 13 -26.25 -12.47 0.97
CA ALA A 13 -26.48 -13.65 0.15
C ALA A 13 -25.33 -13.83 -0.84
N HIS A 14 -24.93 -15.09 -1.04
CA HIS A 14 -23.90 -15.42 -2.03
C HIS A 14 -24.43 -15.19 -3.44
N THR A 15 -23.60 -14.60 -4.28
CA THR A 15 -23.86 -14.51 -5.73
C THR A 15 -23.82 -15.91 -6.34
N PRO A 16 -24.84 -16.37 -7.07
CA PRO A 16 -24.76 -17.66 -7.74
C PRO A 16 -23.52 -17.75 -8.63
N THR A 17 -22.76 -18.83 -8.51
CA THR A 17 -21.53 -19.01 -9.31
C THR A 17 -21.77 -18.96 -10.82
N ALA A 18 -22.98 -19.36 -11.27
CA ALA A 18 -23.41 -19.26 -12.68
C ALA A 18 -23.53 -17.81 -13.18
N ASP A 19 -23.73 -16.84 -12.29
CA ASP A 19 -23.87 -15.42 -12.65
C ASP A 19 -22.52 -14.72 -12.78
N ILE A 20 -21.42 -15.33 -12.30
CA ILE A 20 -20.09 -14.72 -12.27
C ILE A 20 -19.51 -14.51 -13.70
N PRO A 21 -19.54 -15.49 -14.63
CA PRO A 21 -19.07 -15.25 -15.99
C PRO A 21 -19.85 -14.15 -16.73
N PRO A 22 -21.19 -14.04 -16.64
CA PRO A 22 -21.93 -12.87 -17.15
C PRO A 22 -21.47 -11.54 -16.55
N VAL A 23 -21.27 -11.46 -15.24
CA VAL A 23 -20.76 -10.26 -14.55
C VAL A 23 -19.39 -9.86 -15.10
N HIS A 24 -18.46 -10.82 -15.21
CA HIS A 24 -17.14 -10.60 -15.79
C HIS A 24 -17.24 -10.11 -17.24
N SER A 25 -18.04 -10.78 -18.08
CA SER A 25 -18.21 -10.39 -19.49
C SER A 25 -18.73 -8.96 -19.64
N ARG A 26 -19.65 -8.54 -18.78
CA ARG A 26 -20.20 -7.17 -18.75
C ARG A 26 -19.13 -6.13 -18.54
N VAL A 27 -18.32 -6.26 -17.49
CA VAL A 27 -17.27 -5.28 -17.19
C VAL A 27 -16.16 -5.27 -18.24
N VAL A 28 -15.84 -6.42 -18.87
CA VAL A 28 -14.92 -6.51 -20.00
C VAL A 28 -15.47 -5.79 -21.22
N GLN A 29 -16.72 -6.05 -21.60
CA GLN A 29 -17.37 -5.36 -22.73
C GLN A 29 -17.41 -3.85 -22.51
N LYS A 30 -17.79 -3.41 -21.30
CA LYS A 30 -17.81 -1.99 -20.96
C LYS A 30 -16.44 -1.33 -21.10
N PHE A 31 -15.36 -2.00 -20.67
CA PHE A 31 -14.01 -1.48 -20.85
C PHE A 31 -13.68 -1.25 -22.34
N HIS A 32 -14.06 -2.16 -23.21
CA HIS A 32 -13.82 -2.07 -24.66
C HIS A 32 -14.60 -0.95 -25.36
N THR A 33 -15.65 -0.39 -24.74
CA THR A 33 -16.31 0.81 -25.27
C THR A 33 -15.49 2.07 -25.11
N HIS A 34 -14.42 2.04 -24.31
CA HIS A 34 -13.57 3.18 -23.95
C HIS A 34 -14.27 4.33 -23.21
N THR A 35 -15.52 4.16 -22.78
CA THR A 35 -16.29 5.19 -22.07
C THR A 35 -15.72 5.55 -20.69
N THR A 36 -14.93 4.64 -20.08
CA THR A 36 -14.27 4.87 -18.77
C THR A 36 -12.98 5.69 -18.87
N ARG A 37 -12.45 5.94 -20.09
CA ARG A 37 -11.15 6.61 -20.30
C ARG A 37 -11.16 8.12 -20.07
N PRO A 38 -12.18 8.90 -20.45
CA PRO A 38 -12.20 10.35 -20.26
C PRO A 38 -12.09 10.76 -18.80
N LEU A 39 -11.38 11.86 -18.53
CA LEU A 39 -11.26 12.46 -17.19
C LEU A 39 -12.64 12.78 -16.59
N ALA A 40 -13.54 13.34 -17.38
CA ALA A 40 -14.88 13.72 -16.94
C ALA A 40 -15.67 12.54 -16.36
N TYR A 41 -15.68 11.39 -17.05
CA TYR A 41 -16.33 10.18 -16.58
C TYR A 41 -15.76 9.72 -15.23
N ARG A 42 -14.43 9.65 -15.12
CA ARG A 42 -13.77 9.18 -13.88
C ARG A 42 -14.09 10.10 -12.70
N LEU A 43 -14.07 11.42 -12.93
CA LEU A 43 -14.41 12.41 -11.89
C LEU A 43 -15.89 12.33 -11.50
N GLU A 44 -16.79 12.07 -12.44
CA GLU A 44 -18.21 11.85 -12.16
C GLU A 44 -18.40 10.64 -11.25
N GLN A 45 -17.80 9.48 -11.61
CA GLN A 45 -17.88 8.27 -10.79
C GLN A 45 -17.31 8.50 -9.38
N LEU A 46 -16.12 9.10 -9.25
CA LEU A 46 -15.51 9.38 -7.95
C LEU A 46 -16.36 10.32 -7.09
N ARG A 47 -16.95 11.36 -7.67
CA ARG A 47 -17.78 12.34 -6.95
C ARG A 47 -19.12 11.76 -6.52
N SER A 48 -19.78 10.98 -7.39
CA SER A 48 -21.00 10.25 -7.06
C SER A 48 -20.73 9.26 -5.93
N PHE A 49 -19.65 8.51 -6.02
CA PHE A 49 -19.22 7.57 -5.00
C PHE A 49 -18.92 8.23 -3.64
N TYR A 50 -18.28 9.41 -3.64
CA TYR A 50 -18.04 10.19 -2.42
C TYR A 50 -19.32 10.51 -1.67
N TRP A 51 -20.34 11.01 -2.38
CA TRP A 51 -21.59 11.42 -1.74
C TRP A 51 -22.39 10.20 -1.28
N ALA A 52 -22.42 9.12 -2.04
CA ALA A 52 -23.08 7.90 -1.62
C ALA A 52 -22.43 7.29 -0.37
N LEU A 53 -21.10 7.32 -0.25
CA LEU A 53 -20.38 6.93 0.96
C LEU A 53 -20.72 7.85 2.14
N LYS A 54 -20.81 9.16 1.88
CA LYS A 54 -21.13 10.15 2.91
C LYS A 54 -22.55 9.97 3.44
N ASP A 55 -23.49 9.71 2.55
CA ASP A 55 -24.89 9.48 2.93
C ASP A 55 -25.08 8.13 3.65
N ALA A 56 -24.30 7.11 3.32
CA ALA A 56 -24.32 5.78 3.94
C ALA A 56 -23.40 5.65 5.16
N GLU A 57 -22.70 6.72 5.59
CA GLU A 57 -21.78 6.69 6.74
C GLU A 57 -22.40 6.04 7.98
N PRO A 58 -23.64 6.36 8.42
CA PRO A 58 -24.24 5.73 9.59
C PRO A 58 -24.38 4.20 9.44
N ALA A 59 -24.81 3.71 8.27
CA ALA A 59 -24.93 2.28 8.00
C ALA A 59 -23.56 1.57 7.96
N LEU A 60 -22.50 2.23 7.47
CA LEU A 60 -21.14 1.70 7.49
C LEU A 60 -20.60 1.57 8.93
N LEU A 61 -20.86 2.57 9.78
CA LEU A 61 -20.48 2.54 11.19
C LEU A 61 -21.21 1.40 11.94
N GLU A 62 -22.52 1.26 11.71
CA GLU A 62 -23.33 0.18 12.28
C GLU A 62 -22.85 -1.20 11.81
N ALA A 63 -22.54 -1.35 10.52
CA ALA A 63 -22.04 -2.58 9.94
C ALA A 63 -20.72 -3.04 10.57
N CYS A 64 -19.75 -2.14 10.71
CA CYS A 64 -18.46 -2.46 11.35
C CYS A 64 -18.60 -2.78 12.84
N LYS A 65 -19.55 -2.14 13.53
CA LYS A 65 -19.89 -2.49 14.90
C LYS A 65 -20.49 -3.89 14.99
N ALA A 66 -21.38 -4.27 14.08
CA ALA A 66 -21.98 -5.59 14.04
C ALA A 66 -20.94 -6.68 13.72
N ASP A 67 -20.11 -6.47 12.71
CA ASP A 67 -19.13 -7.46 12.23
C ASP A 67 -17.92 -7.60 13.19
N LEU A 68 -17.34 -6.49 13.64
CA LEU A 68 -16.04 -6.44 14.34
C LEU A 68 -16.10 -5.84 15.75
N GLY A 69 -17.26 -5.34 16.18
CA GLY A 69 -17.38 -4.65 17.47
C GLY A 69 -16.73 -3.25 17.48
N LYS A 70 -16.24 -2.75 16.36
CA LYS A 70 -15.56 -1.44 16.28
C LYS A 70 -16.48 -0.30 16.71
N SER A 71 -15.92 0.65 17.48
CA SER A 71 -16.63 1.90 17.77
C SER A 71 -16.83 2.74 16.50
N ALA A 72 -17.80 3.64 16.53
CA ALA A 72 -18.02 4.58 15.43
C ALA A 72 -16.79 5.44 15.16
N TYR A 73 -16.08 5.86 16.23
CA TYR A 73 -14.87 6.65 16.12
C TYR A 73 -13.76 5.88 15.41
N GLU A 74 -13.50 4.63 15.83
CA GLU A 74 -12.46 3.80 15.21
C GLU A 74 -12.79 3.50 13.74
N THR A 75 -14.06 3.17 13.44
CA THR A 75 -14.49 2.91 12.06
C THR A 75 -14.32 4.14 11.18
N TYR A 76 -14.68 5.33 11.67
CA TYR A 76 -14.46 6.56 10.91
C TYR A 76 -12.96 6.84 10.69
N LEU A 77 -12.16 6.73 11.77
CA LEU A 77 -10.73 7.00 11.76
C LEU A 77 -9.97 6.10 10.79
N THR A 78 -10.29 4.81 10.78
CA THR A 78 -9.48 3.79 10.09
C THR A 78 -10.05 3.34 8.75
N GLU A 79 -11.32 3.66 8.43
CA GLU A 79 -11.99 3.17 7.24
C GLU A 79 -12.72 4.27 6.47
N VAL A 80 -13.86 4.77 6.97
CA VAL A 80 -14.73 5.68 6.21
C VAL A 80 -14.00 7.00 5.87
N GLY A 81 -13.38 7.62 6.88
CA GLY A 81 -12.64 8.87 6.70
C GLY A 81 -11.46 8.72 5.72
N TRP A 82 -10.82 7.55 5.71
CA TRP A 82 -9.73 7.27 4.76
C TRP A 82 -10.22 7.26 3.32
N ILE A 83 -11.30 6.54 3.04
CA ILE A 83 -11.84 6.44 1.68
C ILE A 83 -12.36 7.79 1.19
N LEU A 84 -13.06 8.53 2.02
CA LEU A 84 -13.51 9.88 1.69
C LEU A 84 -12.34 10.80 1.33
N ASN A 85 -11.26 10.75 2.12
CA ASN A 85 -10.06 11.54 1.86
C ASN A 85 -9.30 11.05 0.60
N ASP A 86 -9.22 9.74 0.37
CA ASP A 86 -8.59 9.18 -0.84
C ASP A 86 -9.35 9.58 -2.11
N ILE A 87 -10.69 9.59 -2.10
CA ILE A 87 -11.51 10.06 -3.23
C ILE A 87 -11.26 11.55 -3.50
N VAL A 88 -11.24 12.38 -2.45
CA VAL A 88 -10.96 13.84 -2.57
C VAL A 88 -9.54 14.07 -3.10
N PHE A 89 -8.55 13.38 -2.54
CA PHE A 89 -7.17 13.46 -3.00
C PHE A 89 -7.04 13.06 -4.47
N MET A 90 -7.65 11.95 -4.85
CA MET A 90 -7.63 11.45 -6.21
C MET A 90 -8.31 12.43 -7.16
N SER A 91 -9.52 12.90 -6.83
CA SER A 91 -10.28 13.83 -7.66
C SER A 91 -9.53 15.15 -7.93
N LYS A 92 -8.78 15.65 -6.94
CA LYS A 92 -7.96 16.88 -7.07
C LYS A 92 -6.72 16.69 -7.94
N ASN A 93 -6.17 15.47 -7.99
CA ASN A 93 -4.88 15.22 -8.63
C ASN A 93 -4.99 14.44 -9.95
N LEU A 94 -6.17 13.89 -10.27
CA LEU A 94 -6.35 12.93 -11.35
C LEU A 94 -5.91 13.47 -12.71
N GLU A 95 -6.28 14.70 -13.04
CA GLU A 95 -5.84 15.35 -14.29
C GLU A 95 -4.32 15.36 -14.42
N ARG A 96 -3.62 15.68 -13.32
CA ARG A 96 -2.15 15.69 -13.29
C ARG A 96 -1.57 14.27 -13.46
N PHE A 97 -2.18 13.26 -12.81
CA PHE A 97 -1.72 11.88 -12.90
C PHE A 97 -1.90 11.29 -14.30
N MET A 98 -2.96 11.70 -15.01
CA MET A 98 -3.26 11.26 -16.37
C MET A 98 -2.35 11.89 -17.44
N LYS A 99 -1.69 13.02 -17.16
CA LYS A 99 -0.79 13.67 -18.14
C LYS A 99 0.35 12.74 -18.53
N ASP A 100 0.66 12.76 -19.83
CA ASP A 100 1.87 12.10 -20.34
C ASP A 100 3.10 12.65 -19.63
N GLU A 101 4.03 11.79 -19.27
CA GLU A 101 5.34 12.15 -18.72
C GLU A 101 6.36 12.18 -19.84
N ASN A 102 7.18 13.22 -19.90
CA ASN A 102 8.34 13.22 -20.79
C ASN A 102 9.35 12.16 -20.31
N ALA A 103 10.00 11.47 -21.23
CA ALA A 103 11.11 10.60 -20.86
C ALA A 103 12.25 11.45 -20.28
N GLU A 104 12.86 10.95 -19.22
CA GLU A 104 14.02 11.61 -18.58
C GLU A 104 15.30 11.31 -19.36
N ASP A 105 16.30 12.19 -19.26
CA ASP A 105 17.65 12.03 -19.78
C ASP A 105 17.72 11.65 -21.28
N VAL A 106 16.83 12.22 -22.09
CA VAL A 106 16.79 11.95 -23.53
C VAL A 106 18.01 12.56 -24.22
N GLY A 107 18.83 11.72 -24.83
CA GLY A 107 19.95 12.17 -25.65
C GLY A 107 19.50 13.05 -26.84
N LEU A 108 20.33 14.01 -27.24
CA LEU A 108 20.02 14.99 -28.29
C LEU A 108 19.52 14.35 -29.59
N THR A 109 20.05 13.20 -29.96
CA THR A 109 19.65 12.43 -31.15
C THR A 109 18.22 11.92 -31.11
N ASN A 110 17.67 11.71 -29.91
CA ASN A 110 16.35 11.16 -29.70
C ASN A 110 15.30 12.23 -29.35
N MET A 111 15.70 13.46 -29.01
CA MET A 111 14.78 14.54 -28.63
C MET A 111 13.74 14.85 -29.72
N ALA A 112 14.13 14.78 -30.98
CA ALA A 112 13.25 15.02 -32.13
C ALA A 112 12.10 13.97 -32.22
N MET A 113 12.30 12.78 -31.63
CA MET A 113 11.30 11.70 -31.59
C MET A 113 10.25 11.91 -30.48
N ARG A 114 10.36 12.97 -29.65
CA ARG A 114 9.43 13.32 -28.57
C ARG A 114 9.04 12.12 -27.71
N PRO A 115 10.01 11.41 -27.12
CA PRO A 115 9.72 10.23 -26.31
C PRO A 115 8.96 10.63 -25.06
N LYS A 116 7.89 9.90 -24.78
CA LYS A 116 7.02 10.12 -23.63
C LYS A 116 6.47 8.82 -23.08
N ILE A 117 6.01 8.85 -21.86
CA ILE A 117 5.31 7.77 -21.18
C ILE A 117 3.84 8.15 -21.08
N ARG A 118 3.00 7.39 -21.75
CA ARG A 118 1.54 7.50 -21.67
C ARG A 118 1.01 6.52 -20.64
N LYS A 119 -0.02 6.92 -19.90
CA LYS A 119 -0.65 6.08 -18.88
C LYS A 119 -2.00 5.60 -19.41
N ASP A 120 -2.07 4.31 -19.68
CA ASP A 120 -3.29 3.65 -20.16
C ASP A 120 -3.88 2.80 -19.03
N PRO A 121 -5.23 2.74 -18.85
CA PRO A 121 -5.85 1.80 -17.94
C PRO A 121 -5.50 0.35 -18.32
N LEU A 122 -5.30 -0.51 -17.32
CA LEU A 122 -4.98 -1.92 -17.56
C LEU A 122 -6.13 -2.67 -18.23
N GLY A 123 -7.37 -2.49 -17.76
CA GLY A 123 -8.50 -3.24 -18.30
C GLY A 123 -9.62 -3.48 -17.30
N ALA A 124 -10.21 -4.66 -17.37
CA ALA A 124 -11.15 -5.17 -16.39
C ALA A 124 -10.39 -5.81 -15.24
N VAL A 125 -10.64 -5.37 -13.99
CA VAL A 125 -9.85 -5.75 -12.83
C VAL A 125 -10.72 -6.42 -11.76
N LEU A 126 -10.10 -7.35 -11.01
CA LEU A 126 -10.70 -7.98 -9.85
C LEU A 126 -10.06 -7.41 -8.58
N VAL A 127 -10.90 -6.94 -7.65
CA VAL A 127 -10.48 -6.50 -6.32
C VAL A 127 -11.07 -7.46 -5.29
N ILE A 128 -10.21 -8.10 -4.48
CA ILE A 128 -10.61 -9.01 -3.40
C ILE A 128 -10.20 -8.37 -2.09
N GLY A 129 -11.19 -7.93 -1.31
CA GLY A 129 -11.01 -7.24 -0.03
C GLY A 129 -10.89 -8.19 1.15
N ALA A 130 -10.34 -7.69 2.26
CA ALA A 130 -10.18 -8.40 3.52
C ALA A 130 -11.22 -7.96 4.57
N TYR A 131 -11.40 -8.75 5.63
CA TYR A 131 -12.45 -8.53 6.63
C TYR A 131 -12.08 -7.51 7.71
N ASN A 132 -10.79 -7.35 7.97
CA ASN A 132 -10.31 -6.62 9.15
C ASN A 132 -10.46 -5.09 9.04
N PHE A 133 -10.38 -4.55 7.84
CA PHE A 133 -10.79 -3.20 7.48
C PHE A 133 -11.64 -3.30 6.20
N PRO A 134 -12.89 -3.82 6.33
CA PRO A 134 -13.66 -4.26 5.17
C PRO A 134 -13.94 -3.14 4.18
N ILE A 135 -14.14 -1.92 4.65
CA ILE A 135 -14.44 -0.76 3.81
C ILE A 135 -13.16 -0.29 3.13
N GLN A 136 -12.10 -0.04 3.91
CA GLN A 136 -10.86 0.56 3.41
C GLN A 136 -10.13 -0.39 2.44
N LEU A 137 -10.01 -1.69 2.78
CA LEU A 137 -9.27 -2.67 1.98
C LEU A 137 -10.04 -3.16 0.74
N SER A 138 -11.33 -2.82 0.64
CA SER A 138 -12.17 -3.07 -0.54
C SER A 138 -12.27 -1.84 -1.43
N LEU A 139 -12.67 -0.70 -0.86
CA LEU A 139 -12.99 0.50 -1.61
C LEU A 139 -11.75 1.33 -1.98
N GLY A 140 -10.66 1.25 -1.21
CA GLY A 140 -9.40 1.94 -1.54
C GLY A 140 -8.82 1.49 -2.90
N PRO A 141 -8.62 0.20 -3.14
CA PRO A 141 -8.24 -0.33 -4.45
C PRO A 141 -9.26 0.00 -5.55
N LEU A 142 -10.58 -0.05 -5.25
CA LEU A 142 -11.62 0.32 -6.21
C LEU A 142 -11.51 1.79 -6.64
N VAL A 143 -11.25 2.71 -5.72
CA VAL A 143 -10.95 4.13 -6.02
C VAL A 143 -9.76 4.25 -6.98
N GLY A 144 -8.72 3.44 -6.76
CA GLY A 144 -7.57 3.36 -7.66
C GLY A 144 -7.95 2.90 -9.07
N ALA A 145 -8.76 1.83 -9.19
CA ALA A 145 -9.24 1.29 -10.45
C ALA A 145 -10.11 2.30 -11.23
N ILE A 146 -11.06 2.95 -10.56
CA ILE A 146 -11.90 4.03 -11.15
C ILE A 146 -11.00 5.15 -11.66
N SER A 147 -10.05 5.59 -10.86
CA SER A 147 -9.12 6.68 -11.19
C SER A 147 -8.26 6.36 -12.41
N ALA A 148 -7.80 5.13 -12.52
CA ALA A 148 -7.03 4.68 -13.70
C ALA A 148 -7.89 4.54 -14.96
N GLY A 149 -9.24 4.46 -14.83
CA GLY A 149 -10.17 4.24 -15.93
C GLY A 149 -10.38 2.77 -16.25
N CYS A 150 -10.09 1.88 -15.31
CA CYS A 150 -10.45 0.47 -15.37
C CYS A 150 -11.93 0.26 -15.06
N THR A 151 -12.48 -0.86 -15.53
CA THR A 151 -13.70 -1.43 -14.98
C THR A 151 -13.33 -2.43 -13.89
N ALA A 152 -14.23 -2.71 -12.95
CA ALA A 152 -13.89 -3.53 -11.82
C ALA A 152 -15.03 -4.43 -11.32
N VAL A 153 -14.65 -5.61 -10.83
CA VAL A 153 -15.48 -6.41 -9.94
C VAL A 153 -14.85 -6.40 -8.55
N LEU A 154 -15.64 -6.01 -7.54
CA LEU A 154 -15.27 -6.07 -6.14
C LEU A 154 -15.83 -7.35 -5.51
N LYS A 155 -14.98 -8.11 -4.84
CA LYS A 155 -15.37 -9.22 -3.96
C LYS A 155 -15.02 -8.85 -2.52
N PRO A 156 -15.96 -8.32 -1.72
CA PRO A 156 -15.75 -8.09 -0.29
C PRO A 156 -15.55 -9.39 0.48
N SER A 157 -15.06 -9.31 1.72
CA SER A 157 -14.91 -10.50 2.56
C SER A 157 -16.25 -10.96 3.13
N GLU A 158 -16.53 -12.23 3.04
CA GLU A 158 -17.68 -12.91 3.67
C GLU A 158 -17.61 -12.91 5.21
N ASN A 159 -16.44 -12.68 5.79
CA ASN A 159 -16.28 -12.57 7.25
C ASN A 159 -16.70 -11.20 7.81
N ALA A 160 -17.04 -10.23 6.93
CA ALA A 160 -17.65 -8.96 7.31
C ALA A 160 -18.93 -8.74 6.47
N PRO A 161 -19.98 -9.57 6.67
CA PRO A 161 -21.14 -9.63 5.79
C PRO A 161 -21.99 -8.35 5.84
N ASN A 162 -22.04 -7.66 6.97
CA ASN A 162 -22.80 -6.43 7.09
C ASN A 162 -22.13 -5.28 6.32
N ALA A 163 -20.81 -5.13 6.47
CA ALA A 163 -20.06 -4.15 5.68
C ALA A 163 -20.14 -4.46 4.17
N ALA A 164 -20.08 -5.74 3.79
CA ALA A 164 -20.21 -6.17 2.39
C ALA A 164 -21.57 -5.79 1.77
N ARG A 165 -22.68 -5.93 2.51
CA ARG A 165 -24.03 -5.53 2.06
C ARG A 165 -24.13 -4.02 1.83
N VAL A 166 -23.61 -3.22 2.76
CA VAL A 166 -23.62 -1.75 2.63
C VAL A 166 -22.78 -1.32 1.44
N MET A 167 -21.59 -1.89 1.25
CA MET A 167 -20.73 -1.58 0.09
C MET A 167 -21.39 -1.95 -1.24
N GLN A 168 -22.06 -3.11 -1.32
CA GLN A 168 -22.82 -3.50 -2.51
C GLN A 168 -23.91 -2.48 -2.84
N HIS A 169 -24.67 -2.04 -1.83
CA HIS A 169 -25.71 -1.02 -2.01
C HIS A 169 -25.11 0.29 -2.52
N ILE A 170 -24.07 0.80 -1.88
CA ILE A 170 -23.42 2.05 -2.28
C ILE A 170 -22.96 1.98 -3.74
N ILE A 171 -22.27 0.92 -4.13
CA ILE A 171 -21.75 0.74 -5.50
C ILE A 171 -22.89 0.68 -6.50
N SER A 172 -23.94 -0.10 -6.24
CA SER A 172 -25.07 -0.26 -7.15
C SER A 172 -25.88 1.03 -7.33
N GLN A 173 -25.90 1.93 -6.34
CA GLN A 173 -26.66 3.19 -6.41
C GLN A 173 -25.86 4.37 -6.97
N SER A 174 -24.52 4.30 -6.95
CA SER A 174 -23.69 5.47 -7.24
C SER A 174 -22.75 5.33 -8.42
N LEU A 175 -22.43 4.10 -8.82
CA LEU A 175 -21.49 3.85 -9.90
C LEU A 175 -22.18 3.27 -11.13
N ASP A 176 -21.55 3.42 -12.29
CA ASP A 176 -22.02 2.82 -13.55
C ASP A 176 -22.11 1.29 -13.41
N PRO A 177 -23.33 0.71 -13.45
CA PRO A 177 -23.54 -0.72 -13.21
C PRO A 177 -22.96 -1.62 -14.32
N GLU A 178 -22.62 -1.07 -15.48
CA GLU A 178 -21.93 -1.82 -16.53
C GLU A 178 -20.42 -1.87 -16.30
N ALA A 179 -19.86 -0.92 -15.52
CA ALA A 179 -18.44 -0.78 -15.29
C ALA A 179 -17.99 -1.34 -13.92
N TYR A 180 -18.86 -1.27 -12.91
CA TYR A 180 -18.49 -1.59 -11.52
C TYR A 180 -19.53 -2.52 -10.91
N GLN A 181 -19.10 -3.73 -10.56
CA GLN A 181 -19.96 -4.79 -10.06
C GLN A 181 -19.44 -5.32 -8.71
N VAL A 182 -20.34 -5.91 -7.92
CA VAL A 182 -19.99 -6.59 -6.66
C VAL A 182 -20.41 -8.05 -6.76
N VAL A 183 -19.51 -8.94 -6.38
CA VAL A 183 -19.77 -10.38 -6.22
C VAL A 183 -19.63 -10.71 -4.73
N GLN A 184 -20.73 -11.11 -4.10
CA GLN A 184 -20.75 -11.57 -2.72
C GLN A 184 -20.46 -13.07 -2.67
N GLY A 185 -19.67 -13.50 -1.71
CA GLY A 185 -19.42 -14.94 -1.56
C GLY A 185 -18.12 -15.27 -0.85
N ALA A 186 -17.87 -16.57 -0.74
CA ALA A 186 -16.73 -17.16 -0.07
C ALA A 186 -15.78 -17.85 -1.06
N VAL A 187 -15.30 -19.06 -0.72
CA VAL A 187 -14.35 -19.80 -1.56
C VAL A 187 -14.91 -20.19 -2.93
N PRO A 188 -16.16 -20.70 -3.07
CA PRO A 188 -16.69 -21.08 -4.38
C PRO A 188 -16.75 -19.91 -5.36
N GLU A 189 -17.26 -18.75 -4.93
CA GLU A 189 -17.39 -17.55 -5.75
C GLU A 189 -16.02 -16.96 -6.08
N THR A 190 -15.09 -16.98 -5.13
CA THR A 190 -13.70 -16.55 -5.37
C THR A 190 -13.03 -17.45 -6.42
N THR A 191 -13.25 -18.75 -6.37
CA THR A 191 -12.73 -19.70 -7.37
C THR A 191 -13.30 -19.40 -8.75
N ALA A 192 -14.62 -19.21 -8.86
CA ALA A 192 -15.27 -18.87 -10.13
C ALA A 192 -14.78 -17.52 -10.71
N LEU A 193 -14.50 -16.54 -9.85
CA LEU A 193 -13.88 -15.27 -10.27
C LEU A 193 -12.45 -15.47 -10.79
N LEU A 194 -11.67 -16.36 -10.15
CA LEU A 194 -10.30 -16.67 -10.57
C LEU A 194 -10.24 -17.54 -11.83
N ASP A 195 -11.33 -18.21 -12.21
CA ASP A 195 -11.47 -18.92 -13.48
C ASP A 195 -11.68 -17.96 -14.67
N CYS A 196 -12.07 -16.72 -14.41
CA CYS A 196 -12.16 -15.67 -15.41
C CYS A 196 -10.79 -15.02 -15.68
N LYS A 197 -10.58 -14.56 -16.91
CA LYS A 197 -9.36 -13.83 -17.28
C LYS A 197 -9.48 -12.35 -16.96
N TRP A 198 -8.67 -11.87 -16.03
CA TRP A 198 -8.58 -10.47 -15.64
C TRP A 198 -7.34 -9.78 -16.21
N ASP A 199 -7.40 -8.46 -16.37
CA ASP A 199 -6.24 -7.65 -16.72
C ASP A 199 -5.40 -7.26 -15.50
N LYS A 200 -5.97 -7.39 -14.30
CA LYS A 200 -5.28 -7.21 -13.02
C LYS A 200 -6.09 -7.86 -11.90
N ILE A 201 -5.42 -8.45 -10.92
CA ILE A 201 -6.03 -8.87 -9.65
C ILE A 201 -5.34 -8.10 -8.52
N PHE A 202 -6.14 -7.48 -7.67
CA PHE A 202 -5.71 -6.87 -6.42
C PHE A 202 -6.29 -7.68 -5.25
N TYR A 203 -5.44 -8.16 -4.39
CA TYR A 203 -5.81 -9.01 -3.26
C TYR A 203 -5.20 -8.49 -1.97
N THR A 204 -6.02 -8.39 -0.93
CA THR A 204 -5.58 -8.18 0.46
C THR A 204 -6.00 -9.37 1.31
N GLY A 205 -5.06 -9.96 2.04
CA GLY A 205 -5.36 -11.09 2.93
C GLY A 205 -4.14 -11.94 3.28
N SER A 206 -4.36 -13.22 3.60
CA SER A 206 -3.30 -14.12 4.04
C SER A 206 -2.34 -14.51 2.90
N ALA A 207 -1.06 -14.73 3.24
CA ALA A 207 -0.05 -15.21 2.31
C ALA A 207 -0.41 -16.56 1.66
N THR A 208 -1.09 -17.44 2.40
CA THR A 208 -1.55 -18.74 1.88
C THR A 208 -2.51 -18.57 0.71
N VAL A 209 -3.53 -17.73 0.86
CA VAL A 209 -4.50 -17.45 -0.21
C VAL A 209 -3.85 -16.62 -1.32
N GLY A 210 -2.97 -15.67 -0.98
CA GLY A 210 -2.20 -14.90 -1.96
C GLY A 210 -1.38 -15.77 -2.91
N LYS A 211 -0.76 -16.83 -2.40
CA LYS A 211 -0.04 -17.83 -3.22
C LYS A 211 -0.95 -18.60 -4.17
N ILE A 212 -2.18 -18.93 -3.74
CA ILE A 212 -3.19 -19.58 -4.60
C ILE A 212 -3.59 -18.64 -5.74
N ILE A 213 -3.91 -17.37 -5.40
CA ILE A 213 -4.30 -16.35 -6.39
C ILE A 213 -3.16 -16.11 -7.38
N ALA A 214 -1.92 -15.96 -6.91
CA ALA A 214 -0.77 -15.74 -7.77
C ALA A 214 -0.53 -16.89 -8.76
N LYS A 215 -0.66 -18.15 -8.30
CA LYS A 215 -0.58 -19.34 -9.16
C LYS A 215 -1.66 -19.34 -10.23
N ARG A 216 -2.90 -19.02 -9.85
CA ARG A 216 -4.03 -18.98 -10.80
C ARG A 216 -3.86 -17.85 -11.81
N ALA A 217 -3.47 -16.66 -11.37
CA ALA A 217 -3.20 -15.51 -12.23
C ALA A 217 -2.09 -15.77 -13.25
N ALA A 218 -1.07 -16.57 -12.87
CA ALA A 218 0.03 -16.93 -13.76
C ALA A 218 -0.42 -17.76 -14.98
N GLU A 219 -1.51 -18.54 -14.87
CA GLU A 219 -2.05 -19.34 -15.98
C GLU A 219 -2.54 -18.48 -17.14
N THR A 220 -2.95 -17.25 -16.87
CA THR A 220 -3.45 -16.27 -17.85
C THR A 220 -2.54 -15.05 -18.00
N LEU A 221 -1.33 -15.06 -17.40
CA LEU A 221 -0.37 -13.95 -17.33
C LEU A 221 -0.98 -12.67 -16.75
N THR A 222 -1.94 -12.82 -15.84
CA THR A 222 -2.57 -11.69 -15.16
C THR A 222 -1.64 -11.11 -14.09
N PRO A 223 -1.28 -9.82 -14.14
CA PRO A 223 -0.48 -9.19 -13.09
C PRO A 223 -1.28 -9.11 -11.79
N VAL A 224 -0.61 -9.35 -10.66
CA VAL A 224 -1.23 -9.26 -9.33
C VAL A 224 -0.61 -8.13 -8.51
N THR A 225 -1.41 -7.55 -7.62
CA THR A 225 -0.93 -6.83 -6.44
C THR A 225 -1.42 -7.60 -5.23
N LEU A 226 -0.49 -7.96 -4.34
CA LEU A 226 -0.74 -8.75 -3.15
C LEU A 226 -0.36 -7.93 -1.92
N GLU A 227 -1.35 -7.61 -1.12
CA GLU A 227 -1.18 -6.97 0.19
C GLU A 227 -1.39 -8.04 1.25
N LEU A 228 -0.28 -8.52 1.79
CA LEU A 228 -0.25 -9.65 2.70
C LEU A 228 0.09 -9.16 4.12
N GLY A 229 0.16 -10.06 5.06
CA GLY A 229 0.59 -9.76 6.42
C GLY A 229 2.08 -9.99 6.63
N GLY A 230 2.43 -10.18 7.88
CA GLY A 230 3.78 -10.53 8.26
C GLY A 230 4.01 -10.41 9.77
N ARG A 231 5.13 -10.97 10.21
CA ARG A 231 5.56 -10.86 11.60
C ARG A 231 6.34 -9.56 11.78
N ASN A 232 5.63 -8.45 11.95
CA ASN A 232 6.20 -7.11 12.03
C ASN A 232 6.90 -6.90 13.38
N PRO A 233 8.20 -6.57 13.42
CA PRO A 233 8.89 -6.25 14.65
C PRO A 233 8.69 -4.79 15.07
N ALA A 234 8.52 -4.58 16.38
CA ALA A 234 8.91 -3.33 17.02
C ALA A 234 10.25 -3.56 17.73
N ILE A 235 11.23 -2.67 17.55
CA ILE A 235 12.55 -2.77 18.20
C ILE A 235 12.70 -1.56 19.11
N VAL A 236 12.72 -1.79 20.43
CA VAL A 236 12.78 -0.75 21.46
C VAL A 236 14.14 -0.79 22.13
N THR A 237 14.97 0.23 21.85
CA THR A 237 16.33 0.33 22.43
C THR A 237 16.28 0.89 23.84
N ALA A 238 17.38 0.74 24.60
CA ALA A 238 17.51 1.31 25.95
C ALA A 238 17.36 2.85 25.99
N ASN A 239 17.58 3.53 24.88
CA ASN A 239 17.48 4.99 24.77
C ASN A 239 16.10 5.47 24.27
N ALA A 240 15.11 4.60 24.13
CA ALA A 240 13.77 4.97 23.72
C ALA A 240 13.02 5.71 24.85
N ASP A 241 12.13 6.64 24.47
CA ASP A 241 11.12 7.16 25.40
C ASP A 241 10.07 6.05 25.65
N LEU A 242 10.16 5.37 26.77
CA LEU A 242 9.35 4.18 27.08
C LEU A 242 7.87 4.51 27.24
N ARG A 243 7.54 5.68 27.82
CA ARG A 243 6.14 6.11 27.93
C ARG A 243 5.53 6.32 26.55
N LEU A 244 6.26 6.99 25.67
CA LEU A 244 5.82 7.24 24.29
C LEU A 244 5.72 5.92 23.50
N ALA A 245 6.74 5.07 23.61
CA ALA A 245 6.78 3.78 22.94
C ALA A 245 5.60 2.90 23.34
N ALA A 246 5.35 2.75 24.65
CA ALA A 246 4.25 1.97 25.18
C ALA A 246 2.88 2.47 24.68
N ARG A 247 2.63 3.78 24.75
CA ARG A 247 1.35 4.37 24.28
C ARG A 247 1.12 4.13 22.79
N ARG A 248 2.13 4.34 21.94
CA ARG A 248 2.02 4.22 20.48
C ARG A 248 1.92 2.76 20.04
N LEU A 249 2.72 1.88 20.63
CA LEU A 249 2.66 0.44 20.35
C LEU A 249 1.34 -0.16 20.82
N LEU A 250 0.90 0.20 22.04
CA LEU A 250 -0.36 -0.30 22.56
C LEU A 250 -1.54 0.16 21.70
N TRP A 251 -1.63 1.47 21.39
CA TRP A 251 -2.66 1.99 20.51
C TRP A 251 -2.68 1.27 19.16
N ALA A 252 -1.53 1.13 18.51
CA ALA A 252 -1.40 0.43 17.23
C ALA A 252 -1.81 -1.06 17.32
N LYS A 253 -1.57 -1.69 18.48
CA LYS A 253 -1.96 -3.08 18.71
C LYS A 253 -3.43 -3.27 19.05
N LEU A 254 -4.04 -2.31 19.74
CA LEU A 254 -5.42 -2.45 20.18
C LEU A 254 -6.47 -2.07 19.13
N LEU A 255 -6.08 -1.31 18.10
CA LEU A 255 -6.97 -1.08 16.95
C LEU A 255 -7.46 -2.41 16.40
N ASN A 256 -8.78 -2.51 16.20
CA ASN A 256 -9.43 -3.72 15.71
C ASN A 256 -9.03 -5.01 16.44
N VAL A 257 -8.77 -4.91 17.76
CA VAL A 257 -8.34 -6.04 18.60
C VAL A 257 -7.05 -6.71 18.07
N GLY A 258 -6.15 -5.94 17.48
CA GLY A 258 -4.91 -6.44 16.91
C GLY A 258 -5.06 -7.17 15.56
N GLN A 259 -6.24 -7.20 14.97
CA GLN A 259 -6.49 -7.76 13.65
C GLN A 259 -6.05 -6.79 12.55
N VAL A 260 -4.76 -6.46 12.53
CA VAL A 260 -4.14 -5.40 11.72
C VAL A 260 -2.86 -5.92 11.09
N CYS A 261 -2.82 -6.04 9.77
CA CYS A 261 -1.68 -6.56 9.01
C CYS A 261 -0.37 -5.77 9.22
N VAL A 262 -0.47 -4.49 9.55
CA VAL A 262 0.68 -3.61 9.84
C VAL A 262 0.94 -3.41 11.33
N SER A 263 0.14 -3.98 12.24
CA SER A 263 0.44 -3.92 13.67
C SER A 263 1.70 -4.71 13.97
N GLN A 264 2.46 -4.30 15.00
CA GLN A 264 3.58 -5.10 15.48
C GLN A 264 3.08 -6.48 15.93
N ASN A 265 3.73 -7.52 15.46
CA ASN A 265 3.45 -8.89 15.89
C ASN A 265 4.16 -9.21 17.20
N TYR A 266 5.35 -8.63 17.40
CA TYR A 266 6.16 -8.79 18.60
C TYR A 266 7.02 -7.55 18.84
N ILE A 267 7.57 -7.46 20.06
CA ILE A 267 8.49 -6.41 20.49
C ILE A 267 9.83 -7.06 20.82
N LEU A 268 10.90 -6.64 20.16
CA LEU A 268 12.27 -6.82 20.64
C LEU A 268 12.59 -5.63 21.56
N ALA A 269 12.85 -5.88 22.81
CA ALA A 269 13.16 -4.84 23.80
C ALA A 269 14.52 -5.08 24.44
N ASP A 270 15.31 -4.02 24.64
CA ASP A 270 16.53 -4.12 25.43
C ASP A 270 16.19 -4.73 26.81
N ALA A 271 16.96 -5.72 27.25
CA ALA A 271 16.67 -6.47 28.48
C ALA A 271 16.57 -5.58 29.71
N SER A 272 17.32 -4.48 29.74
CA SER A 272 17.36 -3.54 30.89
C SER A 272 16.05 -2.75 31.04
N ILE A 273 15.27 -2.57 29.96
CA ILE A 273 14.08 -1.74 29.99
C ILE A 273 12.76 -2.55 30.04
N VAL A 274 12.81 -3.89 29.92
CA VAL A 274 11.59 -4.71 29.84
C VAL A 274 10.63 -4.48 31.02
N PRO A 275 11.08 -4.46 32.29
CA PRO A 275 10.17 -4.23 33.41
C PRO A 275 9.46 -2.86 33.34
N GLU A 276 10.18 -1.81 32.98
CA GLU A 276 9.61 -0.47 32.85
C GLU A 276 8.69 -0.38 31.62
N LEU A 277 9.03 -0.98 30.50
CA LEU A 277 8.18 -1.01 29.31
C LEU A 277 6.84 -1.69 29.62
N VAL A 278 6.83 -2.81 30.36
CA VAL A 278 5.60 -3.49 30.78
C VAL A 278 4.77 -2.62 31.72
N LEU A 279 5.39 -1.92 32.66
CA LEU A 279 4.71 -0.97 33.55
C LEU A 279 4.05 0.17 32.73
N GLN A 280 4.75 0.70 31.72
CA GLN A 280 4.22 1.76 30.86
C GLN A 280 3.10 1.23 29.95
N LEU A 281 3.17 0.00 29.45
CA LEU A 281 2.07 -0.65 28.71
C LEU A 281 0.83 -0.81 29.59
N GLN A 282 0.99 -1.27 30.84
CA GLN A 282 -0.13 -1.39 31.77
C GLN A 282 -0.74 -0.02 32.11
N THR A 283 0.10 0.99 32.33
CA THR A 283 -0.36 2.37 32.58
C THR A 283 -1.17 2.91 31.41
N ALA A 284 -0.65 2.75 30.18
CA ALA A 284 -1.34 3.17 28.99
C ALA A 284 -2.67 2.41 28.76
N LEU A 285 -2.69 1.10 29.05
CA LEU A 285 -3.91 0.29 28.96
C LEU A 285 -5.01 0.80 29.90
N ASN A 286 -4.64 1.13 31.13
CA ASN A 286 -5.57 1.68 32.14
C ASN A 286 -6.05 3.09 31.75
N GLU A 287 -5.19 3.91 31.14
CA GLU A 287 -5.59 5.23 30.61
C GLU A 287 -6.56 5.11 29.43
N PHE A 288 -6.33 4.17 28.52
CA PHE A 288 -7.18 3.97 27.34
C PHE A 288 -8.52 3.33 27.68
N HIS A 289 -8.51 2.41 28.65
CA HIS A 289 -9.70 1.64 29.07
C HIS A 289 -9.83 1.64 30.59
N PRO A 290 -10.24 2.77 31.23
CA PRO A 290 -10.24 2.91 32.69
C PRO A 290 -11.22 1.94 33.40
N ALA A 291 -12.26 1.47 32.70
CA ALA A 291 -13.17 0.44 33.20
C ALA A 291 -12.79 -0.99 32.78
N GLY A 292 -11.59 -1.16 32.19
CA GLY A 292 -11.14 -2.40 31.59
C GLY A 292 -11.65 -2.57 30.14
N THR A 293 -10.91 -3.33 29.33
CA THR A 293 -11.22 -3.55 27.91
C THR A 293 -12.55 -4.24 27.68
N ARG A 294 -12.97 -5.16 28.57
CA ARG A 294 -14.25 -5.88 28.45
C ARG A 294 -15.47 -4.96 28.56
N ALA A 295 -15.37 -3.90 29.36
CA ALA A 295 -16.46 -2.94 29.56
C ALA A 295 -16.38 -1.74 28.60
N SER A 296 -15.31 -1.62 27.83
CA SER A 296 -15.06 -0.48 26.96
C SER A 296 -15.86 -0.58 25.65
N ALA A 297 -16.60 0.47 25.32
CA ALA A 297 -17.25 0.60 24.00
C ALA A 297 -16.28 0.85 22.85
N ASP A 298 -15.02 1.17 23.17
CA ASP A 298 -13.93 1.44 22.21
C ASP A 298 -13.03 0.22 21.99
N TYR A 299 -13.38 -0.94 22.52
CA TYR A 299 -12.67 -2.19 22.29
C TYR A 299 -13.57 -3.18 21.55
N GLY A 300 -13.11 -3.65 20.38
CA GLY A 300 -13.87 -4.53 19.50
C GLY A 300 -13.84 -6.00 19.93
N LYS A 301 -14.09 -6.88 18.96
CA LYS A 301 -14.08 -8.34 19.15
C LYS A 301 -13.29 -9.04 18.05
N VAL A 302 -12.85 -10.27 18.30
CA VAL A 302 -12.33 -11.17 17.27
C VAL A 302 -13.46 -11.47 16.28
N VAL A 303 -13.17 -11.50 15.00
CA VAL A 303 -14.17 -11.51 13.92
C VAL A 303 -15.12 -12.71 13.97
N ASN A 304 -14.63 -13.90 14.35
CA ASN A 304 -15.43 -15.12 14.44
C ASN A 304 -14.78 -16.16 15.36
N GLU A 305 -15.50 -17.21 15.67
CA GLU A 305 -15.07 -18.30 16.54
C GLU A 305 -13.80 -19.00 16.04
N ARG A 306 -13.68 -19.25 14.76
CA ARG A 306 -12.49 -19.90 14.18
C ARG A 306 -11.21 -19.09 14.43
N GLN A 307 -11.27 -17.76 14.32
CA GLN A 307 -10.11 -16.90 14.61
C GLN A 307 -9.86 -16.79 16.12
N TRP A 308 -10.92 -16.82 16.91
CA TRP A 308 -10.80 -16.85 18.36
C TRP A 308 -10.14 -18.15 18.82
N ASP A 309 -10.61 -19.32 18.33
CA ASP A 309 -10.03 -20.64 18.64
C ASP A 309 -8.56 -20.72 18.25
N ARG A 310 -8.19 -20.16 17.11
CA ARG A 310 -6.78 -20.07 16.66
C ARG A 310 -5.93 -19.21 17.61
N LEU A 311 -6.44 -18.07 18.08
CA LEU A 311 -5.73 -17.20 19.01
C LEU A 311 -5.58 -17.87 20.39
N ALA A 312 -6.62 -18.53 20.88
CA ALA A 312 -6.58 -19.26 22.14
C ALA A 312 -5.54 -20.39 22.07
N ALA A 313 -5.56 -21.21 21.03
CA ALA A 313 -4.57 -22.26 20.81
C ALA A 313 -3.14 -21.72 20.71
N LEU A 314 -2.96 -20.53 20.10
CA LEU A 314 -1.66 -19.89 20.02
C LEU A 314 -1.16 -19.43 21.39
N LEU A 315 -2.06 -18.85 22.23
CA LEU A 315 -1.73 -18.45 23.59
C LEU A 315 -1.43 -19.66 24.49
N ASP A 316 -2.19 -20.76 24.33
CA ASP A 316 -1.98 -21.99 25.09
C ASP A 316 -0.66 -22.71 24.71
N SER A 317 -0.16 -22.50 23.50
CA SER A 317 1.06 -23.16 23.00
C SER A 317 2.35 -22.39 23.28
N THR A 318 2.30 -21.17 23.82
CA THR A 318 3.52 -20.44 24.20
C THR A 318 4.15 -21.02 25.48
N SER A 319 5.46 -21.05 25.51
CA SER A 319 6.24 -21.32 26.71
C SER A 319 6.53 -20.05 27.52
N GLY A 320 6.07 -18.88 27.04
CA GLY A 320 6.32 -17.58 27.63
C GLY A 320 5.53 -17.33 28.92
N GLU A 321 6.01 -16.36 29.67
CA GLU A 321 5.37 -15.88 30.91
C GLU A 321 4.36 -14.77 30.59
N ILE A 322 3.10 -14.96 30.96
CA ILE A 322 2.06 -13.92 30.85
C ILE A 322 2.33 -12.85 31.92
N LEU A 323 2.69 -11.66 31.48
CA LEU A 323 2.96 -10.52 32.36
C LEU A 323 1.74 -9.63 32.59
N LEU A 324 0.79 -9.61 31.65
CA LEU A 324 -0.42 -8.79 31.71
C LEU A 324 -1.53 -9.45 30.88
N GLY A 325 -2.77 -9.39 31.32
CA GLY A 325 -3.96 -9.86 30.60
C GLY A 325 -4.19 -11.37 30.71
N GLY A 326 -4.54 -12.02 29.61
CA GLY A 326 -4.78 -13.47 29.51
C GLY A 326 -6.23 -13.91 29.64
N LYS A 327 -7.19 -13.00 29.91
CA LYS A 327 -8.61 -13.37 30.00
C LYS A 327 -9.25 -13.41 28.63
N THR A 328 -10.03 -14.43 28.40
CA THR A 328 -10.73 -14.64 27.12
C THR A 328 -12.17 -15.09 27.37
N ASP A 329 -13.04 -14.85 26.38
CA ASP A 329 -14.43 -15.29 26.41
C ASP A 329 -14.87 -15.60 24.97
N ARG A 330 -15.09 -16.90 24.70
CA ARG A 330 -15.42 -17.39 23.36
C ARG A 330 -16.83 -16.96 22.92
N ASP A 331 -17.77 -16.94 23.83
CA ASP A 331 -19.18 -16.65 23.52
C ASP A 331 -19.36 -15.20 23.04
N THR A 332 -18.57 -14.28 23.59
CA THR A 332 -18.56 -12.87 23.20
C THR A 332 -17.45 -12.52 22.20
N LEU A 333 -16.63 -13.50 21.80
CA LEU A 333 -15.43 -13.32 20.97
C LEU A 333 -14.43 -12.33 21.57
N PHE A 334 -14.47 -12.16 22.90
CA PHE A 334 -13.59 -11.27 23.63
C PHE A 334 -12.22 -11.92 23.84
N PHE A 335 -11.18 -11.11 23.64
CA PHE A 335 -9.78 -11.49 23.91
C PHE A 335 -9.06 -10.30 24.53
N GLU A 336 -8.60 -10.45 25.79
CA GLU A 336 -7.93 -9.38 26.52
C GLU A 336 -6.56 -9.09 25.92
N PRO A 337 -6.11 -7.82 25.84
CA PRO A 337 -4.72 -7.50 25.50
C PRO A 337 -3.75 -8.25 26.41
N THR A 338 -2.90 -9.07 25.84
CA THR A 338 -2.07 -10.00 26.59
C THR A 338 -0.59 -9.78 26.28
N VAL A 339 0.18 -9.36 27.28
CA VAL A 339 1.63 -9.20 27.19
C VAL A 339 2.30 -10.48 27.68
N VAL A 340 3.15 -11.06 26.85
CA VAL A 340 3.86 -12.32 27.13
C VAL A 340 5.36 -12.12 26.98
N ARG A 341 6.14 -12.41 28.01
CA ARG A 341 7.60 -12.47 27.91
C ARG A 341 8.00 -13.82 27.32
N VAL A 342 8.60 -13.83 26.15
CA VAL A 342 9.09 -15.04 25.50
C VAL A 342 10.61 -15.19 25.67
N GLY A 343 11.09 -16.43 25.72
CA GLY A 343 12.49 -16.72 26.00
C GLY A 343 13.39 -16.71 24.78
N ASP A 344 12.85 -17.09 23.63
CA ASP A 344 13.58 -17.20 22.36
C ASP A 344 12.71 -16.96 21.14
N ALA A 345 13.31 -16.96 19.95
CA ALA A 345 12.63 -16.71 18.68
C ALA A 345 11.82 -17.92 18.17
N ASP A 346 11.96 -19.08 18.79
CA ASP A 346 11.24 -20.31 18.43
C ASP A 346 9.91 -20.46 19.17
N ASP A 347 9.57 -19.53 20.08
CA ASP A 347 8.28 -19.51 20.75
C ASP A 347 7.11 -19.47 19.74
N ALA A 348 6.03 -20.14 20.09
CA ALA A 348 4.84 -20.27 19.24
C ALA A 348 4.27 -18.91 18.80
N LEU A 349 4.33 -17.89 19.65
CA LEU A 349 3.84 -16.53 19.37
C LEU A 349 4.67 -15.80 18.30
N LEU A 350 5.87 -16.28 17.96
CA LEU A 350 6.77 -15.68 16.97
C LEU A 350 6.81 -16.46 15.65
N LYS A 351 6.23 -17.69 15.60
CA LYS A 351 6.25 -18.54 14.39
C LYS A 351 5.29 -18.08 13.31
N ASP A 352 4.12 -17.56 13.71
CA ASP A 352 3.09 -17.07 12.81
C ASP A 352 2.60 -15.69 13.21
N GLU A 353 1.91 -15.01 12.29
CA GLU A 353 1.23 -13.76 12.59
C GLU A 353 0.06 -14.01 13.54
N SER A 354 0.08 -13.40 14.73
CA SER A 354 -0.97 -13.59 15.72
C SER A 354 -2.33 -13.05 15.25
N PHE A 355 -2.33 -11.91 14.57
CA PHE A 355 -3.54 -11.22 14.09
C PHE A 355 -4.61 -11.06 15.18
N GLY A 356 -4.13 -10.67 16.37
CA GLY A 356 -4.91 -10.55 17.59
C GLY A 356 -4.16 -9.69 18.64
N PRO A 357 -4.73 -9.53 19.85
CA PRO A 357 -4.22 -8.61 20.86
C PRO A 357 -3.07 -9.22 21.71
N LEU A 358 -2.27 -10.09 21.11
CA LEU A 358 -1.10 -10.70 21.74
C LEU A 358 0.13 -9.84 21.52
N ILE A 359 0.89 -9.56 22.58
CA ILE A 359 2.05 -8.67 22.60
C ILE A 359 3.24 -9.46 23.17
N PRO A 360 3.87 -10.35 22.39
CA PRO A 360 5.07 -11.03 22.83
C PRO A 360 6.24 -10.05 22.88
N ILE A 361 7.00 -10.11 23.99
CA ILE A 361 8.23 -9.34 24.20
C ILE A 361 9.39 -10.32 24.28
N LEU A 362 10.33 -10.21 23.37
CA LEU A 362 11.60 -10.95 23.36
C LEU A 362 12.74 -10.00 23.79
N PRO A 363 13.36 -10.21 24.96
CA PRO A 363 14.48 -9.39 25.40
C PRO A 363 15.73 -9.59 24.54
N PHE A 364 16.52 -8.53 24.34
CA PHE A 364 17.86 -8.59 23.75
C PHE A 364 18.87 -7.79 24.58
N THR A 365 20.15 -8.08 24.43
CA THR A 365 21.26 -7.37 25.12
C THR A 365 22.14 -6.60 24.16
N ASP A 366 22.05 -6.86 22.87
CA ASP A 366 22.83 -6.23 21.81
C ASP A 366 21.94 -5.89 20.61
N LEU A 367 22.06 -4.67 20.09
CA LEU A 367 21.21 -4.18 18.99
C LEU A 367 21.46 -4.93 17.68
N ASP A 368 22.70 -5.30 17.38
CA ASP A 368 23.01 -6.09 16.17
C ASP A 368 22.37 -7.48 16.25
N GLN A 369 22.35 -8.09 17.44
CA GLN A 369 21.62 -9.34 17.69
C GLN A 369 20.11 -9.15 17.46
N ALA A 370 19.52 -8.06 17.95
CA ALA A 370 18.09 -7.78 17.75
C ALA A 370 17.74 -7.63 16.26
N ILE A 371 18.57 -6.93 15.51
CA ILE A 371 18.41 -6.78 14.06
C ILE A 371 18.52 -8.14 13.35
N HIS A 372 19.51 -8.96 13.73
CA HIS A 372 19.67 -10.31 13.19
C HIS A 372 18.45 -11.19 13.50
N THR A 373 17.97 -11.15 14.74
CA THR A 373 16.78 -11.89 15.19
C THR A 373 15.53 -11.46 14.41
N ALA A 374 15.32 -10.16 14.22
CA ALA A 374 14.20 -9.65 13.42
C ALA A 374 14.23 -10.17 11.97
N ASN A 375 15.40 -10.13 11.34
CA ASN A 375 15.59 -10.66 9.99
C ASN A 375 15.42 -12.19 9.92
N ALA A 376 15.84 -12.92 10.95
CA ALA A 376 15.67 -14.38 11.03
C ALA A 376 14.20 -14.78 11.23
N ILE A 377 13.46 -14.08 12.07
CA ILE A 377 12.03 -14.31 12.27
C ILE A 377 11.25 -14.03 10.97
N HIS A 378 11.46 -12.87 10.34
CA HIS A 378 10.82 -12.54 9.07
C HIS A 378 11.63 -11.48 8.30
N ALA A 379 12.30 -11.91 7.23
CA ALA A 379 13.22 -11.05 6.47
C ALA A 379 12.52 -9.89 5.71
N THR A 380 11.22 -10.00 5.47
CA THR A 380 10.45 -9.02 4.69
C THR A 380 9.06 -8.79 5.27
N PRO A 381 8.93 -8.31 6.54
CA PRO A 381 7.64 -8.00 7.13
C PRO A 381 6.97 -6.83 6.40
N LEU A 382 5.66 -6.66 6.59
CA LEU A 382 4.91 -5.55 6.02
C LEU A 382 5.31 -4.20 6.66
N GLY A 383 5.63 -4.20 7.95
CA GLY A 383 6.09 -3.02 8.67
C GLY A 383 7.23 -3.30 9.65
N ILE A 384 8.02 -2.28 9.98
CA ILE A 384 9.01 -2.29 11.05
C ILE A 384 8.95 -0.98 11.84
N TYR A 385 9.10 -1.08 13.16
CA TYR A 385 8.85 0.02 14.11
C TYR A 385 10.01 0.20 15.07
N PRO A 386 11.11 0.89 14.67
CA PRO A 386 12.22 1.19 15.54
C PRO A 386 11.92 2.34 16.50
N PHE A 387 12.20 2.13 17.80
CA PHE A 387 12.10 3.13 18.86
C PHE A 387 13.48 3.33 19.49
N GLY A 388 13.97 4.57 19.50
CA GLY A 388 15.28 4.91 20.04
C GLY A 388 15.81 6.24 19.51
N THR A 389 17.10 6.46 19.68
CA THR A 389 17.80 7.61 19.09
C THR A 389 17.86 7.51 17.56
N ARG A 390 18.07 8.63 16.89
CA ARG A 390 18.21 8.67 15.42
C ARG A 390 19.29 7.70 14.91
N ARG A 391 20.44 7.64 15.61
CA ARG A 391 21.54 6.75 15.22
C ARG A 391 21.13 5.29 15.24
N GLU A 392 20.42 4.87 16.28
CA GLU A 392 19.92 3.49 16.43
C GLU A 392 18.85 3.16 15.39
N THR A 393 17.88 4.06 15.22
CA THR A 393 16.81 3.85 14.26
C THR A 393 17.30 3.85 12.81
N ASP A 394 18.25 4.71 12.45
CA ASP A 394 18.90 4.70 11.14
C ASP A 394 19.69 3.40 10.92
N LEU A 395 20.38 2.89 11.95
CA LEU A 395 21.08 1.60 11.89
C LEU A 395 20.09 0.44 11.62
N ILE A 396 19.01 0.36 12.39
CA ILE A 396 17.96 -0.66 12.21
C ILE A 396 17.42 -0.62 10.78
N LEU A 397 17.03 0.56 10.29
CA LEU A 397 16.46 0.70 8.94
C LEU A 397 17.46 0.38 7.83
N SER A 398 18.77 0.63 8.06
CA SER A 398 19.81 0.33 7.06
C SER A 398 20.10 -1.17 6.92
N GLN A 399 19.78 -1.98 7.93
CA GLN A 399 20.09 -3.41 8.00
C GLN A 399 18.83 -4.31 7.92
N THR A 400 17.65 -3.72 7.77
CA THR A 400 16.38 -4.45 7.65
C THR A 400 15.67 -4.08 6.37
N ARG A 401 14.72 -4.91 5.95
CA ARG A 401 13.87 -4.66 4.79
C ARG A 401 12.41 -4.91 5.14
N SER A 402 11.52 -3.97 4.84
CA SER A 402 10.07 -4.09 5.09
C SER A 402 9.28 -3.37 4.00
N GLY A 403 7.96 -3.59 3.96
CA GLY A 403 7.07 -2.82 3.09
C GLY A 403 7.04 -1.35 3.45
N GLY A 404 6.99 -1.04 4.75
CA GLY A 404 7.06 0.32 5.27
C GLY A 404 7.68 0.38 6.67
N ALA A 405 7.93 1.59 7.17
CA ALA A 405 8.48 1.80 8.51
C ALA A 405 7.93 3.07 9.15
N SER A 406 7.78 3.06 10.47
CA SER A 406 7.53 4.27 11.28
C SER A 406 8.54 4.35 12.40
N VAL A 407 9.30 5.43 12.46
CA VAL A 407 10.31 5.66 13.52
C VAL A 407 9.65 6.31 14.73
N ASN A 408 9.88 5.74 15.90
CA ASN A 408 9.27 6.15 17.15
C ASN A 408 7.73 6.22 17.11
N ASP A 409 7.10 5.39 16.27
CA ASP A 409 5.65 5.29 16.14
C ASP A 409 5.22 3.87 15.73
N GLY A 410 3.91 3.58 15.82
CA GLY A 410 3.30 2.41 15.20
C GLY A 410 3.17 2.60 13.68
N PHE A 411 2.25 1.94 13.03
CA PHE A 411 2.08 1.92 11.56
C PHE A 411 1.56 3.24 10.94
N PHE A 412 1.85 4.39 11.53
CA PHE A 412 1.27 5.68 11.09
C PHE A 412 1.65 6.07 9.65
N HIS A 413 2.77 5.54 9.11
CA HIS A 413 3.14 5.71 7.70
C HIS A 413 2.03 5.26 6.74
N ALA A 414 1.25 4.23 7.12
CA ALA A 414 0.14 3.73 6.30
C ALA A 414 -1.02 4.75 6.17
N SER A 415 -1.17 5.68 7.11
CA SER A 415 -2.24 6.68 7.11
C SER A 415 -1.97 7.88 6.20
N ILE A 416 -0.73 8.09 5.75
CA ILE A 416 -0.33 9.25 4.97
C ILE A 416 -0.70 9.06 3.50
N PRO A 417 -1.65 9.86 2.94
CA PRO A 417 -2.18 9.62 1.59
C PRO A 417 -1.16 9.75 0.45
N THR A 418 -0.05 10.44 0.69
CA THR A 418 0.99 10.69 -0.32
C THR A 418 2.09 9.63 -0.32
N LEU A 419 2.11 8.75 0.68
CA LEU A 419 3.04 7.62 0.74
C LEU A 419 2.40 6.40 0.08
N ALA A 420 3.16 5.73 -0.78
CA ALA A 420 2.77 4.42 -1.29
C ALA A 420 2.77 3.40 -0.15
N PHE A 421 1.76 2.53 -0.14
CA PHE A 421 1.64 1.43 0.78
C PHE A 421 1.73 0.11 0.02
N GLY A 422 2.51 -0.84 0.53
CA GLY A 422 2.65 -2.17 -0.05
C GLY A 422 3.73 -2.98 0.60
N GLY A 423 3.64 -4.31 0.43
CA GLY A 423 4.60 -5.27 0.95
C GLY A 423 5.81 -5.48 0.03
N VAL A 424 6.78 -6.24 0.54
CA VAL A 424 7.96 -6.69 -0.20
C VAL A 424 8.27 -8.15 0.14
N GLY A 425 8.60 -8.96 -0.86
CA GLY A 425 8.89 -10.39 -0.64
C GLY A 425 7.67 -11.14 -0.10
N ASP A 426 7.79 -11.72 1.11
CA ASP A 426 6.72 -12.52 1.72
C ASP A 426 5.52 -11.69 2.20
N SER A 427 5.69 -10.37 2.41
CA SER A 427 4.60 -9.48 2.79
C SER A 427 3.79 -8.93 1.60
N GLY A 428 4.21 -9.22 0.37
CA GLY A 428 3.44 -8.87 -0.81
C GLY A 428 4.25 -8.36 -1.99
N GLN A 429 3.53 -7.87 -2.99
CA GLN A 429 4.11 -7.26 -4.20
C GLN A 429 3.18 -6.19 -4.78
N GLY A 430 3.77 -5.14 -5.31
CA GLY A 430 3.05 -3.95 -5.74
C GLY A 430 2.85 -2.96 -4.61
N ALA A 431 2.19 -1.87 -4.91
CA ALA A 431 1.84 -0.84 -3.93
C ALA A 431 0.62 -0.06 -4.40
N TYR A 432 -0.09 0.55 -3.46
CA TYR A 432 -1.21 1.44 -3.71
C TYR A 432 -1.19 2.62 -2.73
N ARG A 433 -2.22 3.39 -2.59
CA ARG A 433 -2.39 4.66 -1.89
C ARG A 433 -1.85 5.87 -2.67
N GLY A 434 -2.59 6.96 -2.61
CA GLY A 434 -2.27 8.20 -3.31
C GLY A 434 -2.02 7.98 -4.81
N ARG A 435 -0.95 8.54 -5.32
CA ARG A 435 -0.54 8.37 -6.72
C ARG A 435 -0.31 6.89 -7.09
N ALA A 436 0.23 6.10 -6.17
CA ALA A 436 0.48 4.69 -6.41
C ALA A 436 -0.81 3.89 -6.69
N SER A 437 -1.98 4.29 -6.14
CA SER A 437 -3.27 3.68 -6.50
C SER A 437 -3.59 3.86 -7.98
N PHE A 438 -3.38 5.05 -8.54
CA PHE A 438 -3.56 5.30 -9.97
C PHE A 438 -2.55 4.48 -10.80
N GLU A 439 -1.30 4.44 -10.39
CA GLU A 439 -0.22 3.72 -11.09
C GLU A 439 -0.40 2.19 -11.01
N CYS A 440 -0.94 1.67 -9.92
CA CYS A 440 -1.22 0.24 -9.71
C CYS A 440 -2.15 -0.34 -10.78
N PHE A 441 -3.08 0.45 -11.29
CA PHE A 441 -4.06 0.06 -12.31
C PHE A 441 -3.78 0.68 -13.69
N SER A 442 -2.59 1.26 -13.89
CA SER A 442 -2.19 1.91 -15.13
C SER A 442 -0.99 1.21 -15.76
N HIS A 443 -1.02 1.05 -17.09
CA HIS A 443 0.13 0.64 -17.88
C HIS A 443 0.91 1.87 -18.34
N ARG A 444 2.23 1.87 -18.11
CA ARG A 444 3.14 2.93 -18.57
C ARG A 444 3.65 2.59 -19.98
N ARG A 445 2.95 3.09 -21.01
CA ARG A 445 3.28 2.83 -22.41
C ARG A 445 4.28 3.84 -22.94
N SER A 446 5.45 3.37 -23.38
CA SER A 446 6.42 4.19 -24.07
C SER A 446 5.93 4.54 -25.49
N VAL A 447 5.97 5.83 -25.83
CA VAL A 447 5.50 6.35 -27.12
C VAL A 447 6.56 7.28 -27.68
N THR A 448 6.89 7.09 -28.98
CA THR A 448 7.72 8.02 -29.74
C THR A 448 6.94 8.50 -30.96
N SER A 449 7.24 9.73 -31.40
CA SER A 449 6.69 10.32 -32.63
C SER A 449 7.84 10.84 -33.46
N THR A 450 8.26 10.07 -34.46
CA THR A 450 9.40 10.38 -35.33
C THR A 450 8.94 11.21 -36.52
N PRO A 451 9.33 12.49 -36.61
CA PRO A 451 8.96 13.34 -37.75
C PRO A 451 9.75 12.99 -38.99
N GLY A 452 9.13 13.06 -40.18
CA GLY A 452 9.79 12.68 -41.45
C GLY A 452 11.02 13.52 -41.81
N TRP A 453 11.11 14.76 -41.33
CA TRP A 453 12.25 15.64 -41.63
C TRP A 453 13.60 15.16 -41.07
N ILE A 454 13.59 14.26 -40.05
CA ILE A 454 14.85 13.68 -39.52
C ILE A 454 15.32 12.44 -40.28
N GLU A 455 14.60 12.01 -41.31
CA GLU A 455 14.90 10.77 -42.03
C GLU A 455 16.36 10.69 -42.55
N SER A 456 16.91 11.80 -43.04
CA SER A 456 18.31 11.88 -43.46
C SER A 456 19.33 11.64 -42.32
N LEU A 457 18.97 11.95 -41.08
CA LEU A 457 19.78 11.64 -39.90
C LEU A 457 19.66 10.17 -39.53
N LEU A 458 18.52 9.56 -39.81
CA LEU A 458 18.22 8.16 -39.52
C LEU A 458 18.71 7.18 -40.60
N ASP A 459 19.27 7.67 -41.73
CA ASP A 459 19.80 6.82 -42.81
C ASP A 459 20.84 5.79 -42.30
N VAL A 460 21.55 6.09 -41.22
CA VAL A 460 22.52 5.18 -40.60
C VAL A 460 21.91 3.86 -40.14
N ARG A 461 20.61 3.78 -39.88
CA ARG A 461 19.89 2.57 -39.42
C ARG A 461 19.52 1.61 -40.54
N TYR A 462 19.60 2.04 -41.79
CA TYR A 462 19.20 1.24 -42.94
C TYR A 462 20.38 0.55 -43.64
N PRO A 463 20.16 -0.65 -44.19
CA PRO A 463 21.18 -1.27 -45.04
C PRO A 463 21.41 -0.45 -46.34
N PRO A 464 22.57 -0.61 -47.02
CA PRO A 464 23.67 -1.49 -46.61
C PRO A 464 24.47 -0.93 -45.44
N TYR A 465 24.85 -1.80 -44.51
CA TYR A 465 25.61 -1.46 -43.30
C TYR A 465 27.09 -1.35 -43.67
N THR A 466 27.58 -0.14 -43.82
CA THR A 466 29.00 0.15 -44.17
C THR A 466 29.78 0.61 -42.95
N GLU A 467 31.11 0.49 -42.99
CA GLU A 467 31.96 1.01 -41.93
C GLU A 467 31.80 2.54 -41.72
N LYS A 468 31.48 3.27 -42.78
CA LYS A 468 31.17 4.70 -42.69
C LYS A 468 29.92 4.95 -41.86
N LYS A 469 28.86 4.15 -42.09
CA LYS A 469 27.62 4.22 -41.30
C LYS A 469 27.87 3.80 -39.85
N MET A 470 28.70 2.76 -39.63
CA MET A 470 29.05 2.32 -38.28
C MET A 470 29.80 3.43 -37.51
N ARG A 471 30.75 4.10 -38.09
CA ARG A 471 31.46 5.23 -37.46
C ARG A 471 30.52 6.39 -37.14
N LYS A 472 29.59 6.72 -38.05
CA LYS A 472 28.58 7.75 -37.84
C LYS A 472 27.63 7.35 -36.68
N LEU A 473 27.16 6.10 -36.70
CA LEU A 473 26.28 5.57 -35.65
C LEU A 473 26.95 5.66 -34.27
N ARG A 474 28.17 5.17 -34.12
CA ARG A 474 28.93 5.27 -32.87
C ARG A 474 29.08 6.72 -32.40
N GLY A 475 29.37 7.65 -33.30
CA GLY A 475 29.45 9.08 -32.97
C GLY A 475 28.13 9.67 -32.45
N MET A 476 26.97 9.08 -32.84
CA MET A 476 25.65 9.52 -32.43
C MET A 476 25.15 8.83 -31.16
N THR A 477 25.54 7.59 -30.91
CA THR A 477 24.96 6.74 -29.89
C THR A 477 25.89 6.41 -28.73
N ASP A 478 27.20 6.39 -28.94
CA ASP A 478 28.14 5.95 -27.92
C ASP A 478 28.28 6.99 -26.82
N LEU A 479 27.85 6.60 -25.61
CA LEU A 479 28.08 7.39 -24.42
C LEU A 479 29.52 7.20 -23.94
N LYS A 480 30.20 8.30 -23.63
CA LYS A 480 31.53 8.23 -23.03
C LYS A 480 31.42 7.88 -21.55
N PRO A 481 32.08 6.80 -21.09
CA PRO A 481 32.07 6.45 -19.68
C PRO A 481 32.78 7.54 -18.86
N ASP A 482 32.25 7.82 -17.68
CA ASP A 482 32.86 8.69 -16.67
C ASP A 482 33.63 7.89 -15.59
N PHE A 483 34.08 6.70 -15.98
CA PHE A 483 34.85 5.77 -15.15
C PHE A 483 35.99 5.12 -15.98
N ASP A 484 37.04 4.70 -15.29
CA ASP A 484 38.16 3.98 -15.88
C ASP A 484 37.90 2.46 -15.96
N ARG A 485 38.85 1.71 -16.50
CA ARG A 485 38.77 0.24 -16.61
C ARG A 485 38.78 -0.48 -15.26
N GLN A 486 39.16 0.20 -14.18
CA GLN A 486 39.14 -0.30 -12.83
C GLN A 486 37.85 0.09 -12.07
N GLY A 487 36.87 0.67 -12.77
CA GLY A 487 35.61 1.11 -12.21
C GLY A 487 35.67 2.40 -11.36
N ARG A 488 36.81 3.11 -11.39
CA ARG A 488 36.98 4.36 -10.63
C ARG A 488 36.51 5.53 -11.48
N SER A 489 35.71 6.42 -10.87
CA SER A 489 35.20 7.61 -11.55
C SER A 489 36.36 8.51 -12.03
N THR A 490 36.31 8.90 -13.28
CA THR A 490 37.24 9.87 -13.88
C THR A 490 36.83 11.32 -13.61
N ARG A 491 35.66 11.57 -13.05
CA ARG A 491 35.20 12.91 -12.63
C ARG A 491 35.84 13.27 -11.30
N GLY A 492 36.52 14.42 -11.26
CA GLY A 492 37.09 14.96 -10.02
C GLY A 492 36.02 15.22 -8.95
N PRO A 493 36.41 15.24 -7.66
CA PRO A 493 35.47 15.41 -6.54
C PRO A 493 34.66 16.72 -6.61
N ILE A 494 35.24 17.79 -7.13
CA ILE A 494 34.57 19.09 -7.28
C ILE A 494 33.45 19.01 -8.33
N VAL A 495 33.68 18.31 -9.46
CA VAL A 495 32.63 18.12 -10.48
C VAL A 495 31.50 17.24 -9.99
N ARG A 496 31.79 16.22 -9.20
CA ARG A 496 30.75 15.38 -8.53
C ARG A 496 29.91 16.21 -7.55
N TRP A 497 30.55 17.02 -6.75
CA TRP A 497 29.88 17.90 -5.79
C TRP A 497 28.96 18.93 -6.50
N LEU A 498 29.45 19.59 -7.56
CA LEU A 498 28.64 20.51 -8.36
C LEU A 498 27.44 19.83 -9.03
N LEU A 499 27.60 18.63 -9.59
CA LEU A 499 26.51 17.88 -10.21
C LEU A 499 25.47 17.39 -9.18
N SER A 500 25.88 17.05 -7.96
CA SER A 500 24.95 16.68 -6.89
C SER A 500 24.08 17.85 -6.40
N PHE A 501 24.60 19.07 -6.49
CA PHE A 501 23.86 20.30 -6.11
C PHE A 501 22.96 20.85 -7.20
N LEU A 502 23.38 20.74 -8.45
CA LEU A 502 22.72 21.44 -9.55
C LEU A 502 21.62 20.63 -10.24
N GLY A 503 21.64 19.29 -10.11
CA GLY A 503 20.73 18.43 -10.89
C GLY A 503 20.73 18.78 -12.39
N ALA A 504 20.06 18.01 -13.23
CA ALA A 504 20.00 18.28 -14.69
C ALA A 504 19.42 19.67 -15.03
N ARG A 505 18.52 20.21 -14.20
CA ARG A 505 17.94 21.57 -14.39
C ARG A 505 18.90 22.70 -14.05
N GLY A 506 19.74 22.54 -13.03
CA GLY A 506 20.71 23.58 -12.66
C GLY A 506 21.85 23.70 -13.67
N LEU A 507 22.22 22.60 -14.35
CA LEU A 507 23.23 22.64 -15.42
C LEU A 507 22.72 23.48 -16.60
N TRP A 508 21.44 23.38 -16.96
CA TRP A 508 20.84 24.23 -18.01
C TRP A 508 20.84 25.70 -17.65
N TRP A 509 20.55 26.07 -16.41
CA TRP A 509 20.63 27.44 -15.96
C TRP A 509 22.06 27.95 -15.93
N ALA A 510 23.03 27.11 -15.56
CA ALA A 510 24.45 27.47 -15.58
C ALA A 510 24.96 27.65 -17.01
N ILE A 511 24.54 26.81 -17.96
CA ILE A 511 24.89 26.95 -19.39
C ILE A 511 24.24 28.20 -19.97
N LEU A 512 22.95 28.47 -19.68
CA LEU A 512 22.28 29.70 -20.11
C LEU A 512 22.93 30.95 -19.53
N ALA A 513 23.31 30.92 -18.26
CA ALA A 513 24.03 32.02 -17.61
C ALA A 513 25.42 32.23 -18.24
N ALA A 514 26.16 31.16 -18.56
CA ALA A 514 27.46 31.24 -19.24
C ALA A 514 27.35 31.76 -20.68
N VAL A 515 26.33 31.31 -21.42
CA VAL A 515 26.04 31.80 -22.78
C VAL A 515 25.62 33.28 -22.74
N PHE A 516 24.80 33.65 -21.76
CA PHE A 516 24.40 35.04 -21.54
C PHE A 516 25.59 35.93 -21.15
N ALA A 517 26.45 35.47 -20.26
CA ALA A 517 27.67 36.18 -19.85
C ALA A 517 28.65 36.34 -21.02
N MET A 518 28.80 35.31 -21.87
CA MET A 518 29.61 35.40 -23.11
C MET A 518 28.96 36.33 -24.13
N GLY A 519 27.63 36.33 -24.26
CA GLY A 519 26.91 37.24 -25.14
C GLY A 519 27.05 38.70 -24.71
N VAL A 520 26.96 39.01 -23.43
CA VAL A 520 27.19 40.34 -22.88
C VAL A 520 28.64 40.78 -23.07
N ARG A 521 29.60 39.86 -22.88
CA ARG A 521 31.03 40.15 -23.12
C ARG A 521 31.35 40.38 -24.60
N ASN A 522 30.56 39.84 -25.52
CA ASN A 522 30.67 40.00 -26.97
C ASN A 522 29.73 41.07 -27.55
N GLY A 523 29.18 41.98 -26.70
CA GLY A 523 28.45 43.17 -27.16
C GLY A 523 26.94 43.01 -27.36
N TRP A 524 26.32 41.96 -26.83
CA TRP A 524 24.86 41.86 -26.84
C TRP A 524 24.26 42.84 -25.79
N SER A 525 23.71 43.94 -26.28
CA SER A 525 22.89 44.82 -25.44
C SER A 525 21.44 44.35 -25.44
N LEU A 526 20.87 44.09 -24.24
CA LEU A 526 19.42 43.96 -24.08
C LEU A 526 18.79 45.32 -24.42
N GLY A 527 18.15 45.39 -25.58
CA GLY A 527 17.36 46.56 -25.97
C GLY A 527 16.11 46.69 -25.11
N LEU A 528 16.28 47.09 -23.86
CA LEU A 528 15.19 47.61 -23.04
C LEU A 528 14.91 49.05 -23.48
N LYS A 529 13.99 49.23 -24.44
CA LYS A 529 13.37 50.55 -24.67
C LYS A 529 12.50 50.84 -23.44
N ARG A 530 12.80 52.02 -22.84
CA ARG A 530 11.97 52.66 -21.83
C ARG A 530 10.62 53.07 -22.42
#